data_3a75c350db1d3ef3781ed672d86c9ff9
#
_entry.id   3a75c350db1d3ef3781ed672d86c9ff9
#
_cell.length_a   1.000
_cell.length_b   1.000
_cell.length_c   1.000
_cell.angle_alpha   90.00
_cell.angle_beta   90.00
_cell.angle_gamma   90.00
#
_symmetry.space_group_name_H-M   'P 1'
#
loop_
_entity.id
_entity.type
_entity.pdbx_description
1 polymer ?
#
loop_
_entity_poly.entity_id
_entity_poly.type
_entity_poly.pdbx_seq_one_letter_code
_entity_poly.pdbx_strand_id
1 'polypeptide(L)'
;DRLSIFIDAYVKYVEDRFDTFFPKGNDAQIADAILELFRKRENLEIFNKKALYIYIREIMATHGLEVKTPKITKIASKLYGLFKGSYVFYLETGYIDFKRS
;
A
#
# COMPACT_ATOMS: atom_id res chain seq x y z
N ASP A 1 7.89 -8.60 15.94
CA ASP A 1 7.01 -7.75 16.74
C ASP A 1 5.60 -7.68 16.13
N ARG A 2 4.68 -7.06 16.84
CA ARG A 2 3.27 -7.01 16.41
C ARG A 2 3.08 -6.29 15.08
N LEU A 3 3.81 -5.21 14.88
CA LEU A 3 3.70 -4.43 13.64
C LEU A 3 4.22 -5.23 12.45
N SER A 4 5.34 -5.90 12.59
CA SER A 4 5.89 -6.73 11.51
C SER A 4 4.96 -7.86 11.12
N ILE A 5 4.37 -8.54 12.11
CA ILE A 5 3.40 -9.60 11.86
C ILE A 5 2.21 -9.07 11.07
N PHE A 6 1.70 -7.91 11.48
CA PHE A 6 0.57 -7.30 10.81
C PHE A 6 0.92 -6.88 9.38
N ILE A 7 2.07 -6.24 9.18
CA ILE A 7 2.48 -5.79 7.85
C ILE A 7 2.65 -6.96 6.89
N ASP A 8 3.25 -8.06 7.33
CA ASP A 8 3.40 -9.24 6.50
C ASP A 8 2.04 -9.79 6.04
N ALA A 9 1.09 -9.86 6.98
CA ALA A 9 -0.26 -10.32 6.67
C ALA A 9 -0.98 -9.35 5.73
N TYR A 10 -0.83 -8.05 5.95
CA TYR A 10 -1.43 -7.01 5.13
C TYR A 10 -0.93 -7.07 3.68
N VAL A 11 0.39 -7.13 3.52
CA VAL A 11 1.00 -7.18 2.18
C VAL A 11 0.50 -8.41 1.43
N LYS A 12 0.50 -9.56 2.07
CA LYS A 12 0.02 -10.79 1.44
C LYS A 12 -1.45 -10.69 1.05
N TYR A 13 -2.28 -10.15 1.93
CA TYR A 13 -3.70 -9.99 1.67
C TYR A 13 -3.95 -9.14 0.41
N VAL A 14 -3.25 -8.01 0.30
CA VAL A 14 -3.40 -7.12 -0.85
C VAL A 14 -2.83 -7.75 -2.12
N GLU A 15 -1.64 -8.37 -2.03
CA GLU A 15 -1.04 -9.04 -3.19
C GLU A 15 -1.95 -10.10 -3.79
N ASP A 16 -2.59 -10.88 -2.95
CA ASP A 16 -3.51 -11.94 -3.39
C ASP A 16 -4.77 -11.38 -4.04
N ARG A 17 -5.03 -10.08 -3.91
CA ARG A 17 -6.25 -9.41 -4.36
C ARG A 17 -6.01 -8.22 -5.28
N PHE A 18 -4.84 -8.13 -5.89
CA PHE A 18 -4.56 -7.02 -6.83
C PHE A 18 -5.61 -6.92 -7.93
N ASP A 19 -6.01 -8.05 -8.50
CA ASP A 19 -6.98 -8.06 -9.58
C ASP A 19 -8.36 -7.58 -9.13
N THR A 20 -8.70 -7.81 -7.89
CA THR A 20 -9.97 -7.37 -7.31
C THR A 20 -9.92 -5.89 -6.94
N PHE A 21 -8.84 -5.46 -6.31
CA PHE A 21 -8.72 -4.08 -5.81
C PHE A 21 -8.32 -3.10 -6.89
N PHE A 22 -7.50 -3.53 -7.83
CA PHE A 22 -6.91 -2.65 -8.85
C PHE A 22 -7.01 -3.31 -10.23
N PRO A 23 -8.24 -3.45 -10.77
CA PRO A 23 -8.45 -4.16 -12.04
C PRO A 23 -8.11 -3.36 -13.28
N LYS A 24 -7.87 -2.05 -13.15
CA LYS A 24 -7.76 -1.16 -14.32
C LYS A 24 -6.32 -0.75 -14.60
N GLY A 25 -5.90 -0.91 -15.87
CA GLY A 25 -4.65 -0.37 -16.38
C GLY A 25 -3.44 -0.69 -15.53
N ASN A 26 -2.70 0.35 -15.14
CA ASN A 26 -1.46 0.21 -14.37
C ASN A 26 -1.66 0.34 -12.86
N ASP A 27 -2.90 0.32 -12.40
CA ASP A 27 -3.19 0.56 -10.97
C ASP A 27 -2.52 -0.48 -10.07
N ALA A 28 -2.53 -1.75 -10.48
CA ALA A 28 -1.87 -2.81 -9.71
C ALA A 28 -0.36 -2.59 -9.60
N GLN A 29 0.28 -2.09 -10.67
CA GLN A 29 1.71 -1.79 -10.64
C GLN A 29 2.03 -0.66 -9.68
N ILE A 30 1.20 0.37 -9.65
CA ILE A 30 1.35 1.49 -8.71
C ILE A 30 1.14 0.98 -7.28
N ALA A 31 0.12 0.17 -7.08
CA ALA A 31 -0.15 -0.43 -5.77
C ALA A 31 1.01 -1.30 -5.29
N ASP A 32 1.59 -2.10 -6.18
CA ASP A 32 2.75 -2.93 -5.84
C ASP A 32 3.95 -2.08 -5.44
N ALA A 33 4.19 -0.98 -6.15
CA ALA A 33 5.27 -0.05 -5.80
C ALA A 33 5.05 0.56 -4.41
N ILE A 34 3.80 0.91 -4.08
CA ILE A 34 3.48 1.41 -2.75
C ILE A 34 3.67 0.32 -1.69
N LEU A 35 3.24 -0.91 -1.98
CA LEU A 35 3.43 -2.03 -1.05
C LEU A 35 4.89 -2.33 -0.79
N GLU A 36 5.77 -2.08 -1.76
CA GLU A 36 7.21 -2.24 -1.56
C GLU A 36 7.70 -1.43 -0.37
N LEU A 37 7.09 -0.28 -0.14
CA LEU A 37 7.41 0.56 1.00
C LEU A 37 7.03 -0.11 2.32
N PHE A 38 5.90 -0.81 2.34
CA PHE A 38 5.50 -1.60 3.52
C PHE A 38 6.43 -2.80 3.72
N ARG A 39 6.90 -3.40 2.64
CA ARG A 39 7.87 -4.51 2.73
C ARG A 39 9.19 -4.05 3.32
N LYS A 40 9.62 -2.82 3.00
CA LYS A 40 10.87 -2.22 3.46
C LYS A 40 10.69 -1.41 4.75
N ARG A 41 10.04 -1.94 5.71
CA ARG A 41 9.58 -1.34 6.98
C ARG A 41 10.45 -0.26 7.64
N GLU A 42 11.69 -0.16 7.23
CA GLU A 42 12.70 0.71 7.84
C GLU A 42 12.44 2.19 7.58
N ASN A 43 11.64 2.50 6.57
CA ASN A 43 11.37 3.87 6.13
C ASN A 43 9.91 4.23 6.29
N LEU A 44 9.46 4.36 7.53
CA LEU A 44 8.11 4.84 7.80
C LEU A 44 7.88 6.31 7.42
N GLU A 45 8.94 7.03 7.08
CA GLU A 45 8.85 8.36 6.47
C GLU A 45 8.15 8.37 5.11
N ILE A 46 7.96 7.22 4.57
CA ILE A 46 7.13 6.88 3.43
C ILE A 46 5.76 7.50 3.46
N PHE A 47 5.25 7.84 4.62
CA PHE A 47 3.97 8.49 4.76
C PHE A 47 4.04 9.99 4.52
N ASN A 48 5.23 10.52 4.25
CA ASN A 48 5.36 11.86 3.70
C ASN A 48 4.92 11.81 2.23
N LYS A 49 3.81 12.48 1.94
CA LYS A 49 3.19 12.45 0.61
C LYS A 49 4.15 12.84 -0.51
N LYS A 50 4.97 13.85 -0.29
CA LYS A 50 5.90 14.32 -1.31
C LYS A 50 6.95 13.26 -1.65
N ALA A 51 7.54 12.64 -0.65
CA ALA A 51 8.51 11.58 -0.86
C ALA A 51 7.88 10.37 -1.55
N LEU A 52 6.65 10.02 -1.17
CA LEU A 52 5.91 8.94 -1.80
C LEU A 52 5.71 9.19 -3.29
N TYR A 53 5.25 10.39 -3.66
CA TYR A 53 5.01 10.72 -5.07
C TYR A 53 6.28 10.65 -5.91
N ILE A 54 7.38 11.17 -5.39
CA ILE A 54 8.65 11.14 -6.09
C ILE A 54 9.09 9.68 -6.30
N TYR A 55 9.01 8.87 -5.26
CA TYR A 55 9.42 7.47 -5.31
C TYR A 55 8.60 6.68 -6.34
N ILE A 56 7.28 6.82 -6.30
CA ILE A 56 6.40 6.09 -7.22
C ILE A 56 6.63 6.52 -8.66
N ARG A 57 6.78 7.81 -8.91
CA ARG A 57 7.06 8.29 -10.26
C ARG A 57 8.37 7.76 -10.81
N GLU A 58 9.40 7.70 -9.98
CA GLU A 58 10.70 7.15 -10.39
C GLU A 58 10.60 5.66 -10.74
N ILE A 59 9.93 4.89 -9.90
CA ILE A 59 9.75 3.46 -10.16
C ILE A 59 8.95 3.24 -11.45
N MET A 60 7.85 3.97 -11.62
CA MET A 60 7.01 3.81 -12.80
C MET A 60 7.76 4.24 -14.07
N ALA A 61 8.60 5.26 -13.96
CA ALA A 61 9.42 5.70 -15.10
C ALA A 61 10.40 4.61 -15.55
N THR A 62 10.91 3.80 -14.63
CA THR A 62 11.79 2.67 -15.01
C THR A 62 11.05 1.63 -15.83
N HIS A 63 9.72 1.60 -15.75
CA HIS A 63 8.88 0.73 -16.57
C HIS A 63 8.32 1.43 -17.79
N GLY A 64 8.80 2.63 -18.10
CA GLY A 64 8.33 3.40 -19.26
C GLY A 64 6.95 4.02 -19.05
N LEU A 65 6.50 4.18 -17.81
CA LEU A 65 5.17 4.67 -17.49
C LEU A 65 5.23 6.04 -16.83
N GLU A 66 4.38 6.95 -17.30
CA GLU A 66 4.19 8.26 -16.69
C GLU A 66 2.90 8.20 -15.84
N VAL A 67 3.02 8.58 -14.56
CA VAL A 67 1.89 8.52 -13.62
C VAL A 67 1.67 9.89 -13.01
N LYS A 68 0.40 10.32 -13.00
CA LYS A 68 0.02 11.63 -12.45
C LYS A 68 -0.32 11.51 -10.96
N THR A 69 -0.08 12.61 -10.24
CA THR A 69 -0.32 12.67 -8.80
C THR A 69 -1.71 12.21 -8.37
N PRO A 70 -2.82 12.62 -9.03
CA PRO A 70 -4.15 12.17 -8.61
C PRO A 70 -4.32 10.65 -8.61
N LYS A 71 -3.70 9.95 -9.56
CA LYS A 71 -3.75 8.49 -9.62
C LYS A 71 -3.02 7.87 -8.44
N ILE A 72 -1.83 8.38 -8.11
CA ILE A 72 -1.06 7.90 -6.97
C ILE A 72 -1.85 8.14 -5.67
N THR A 73 -2.44 9.32 -5.52
CA THR A 73 -3.23 9.66 -4.35
C THR A 73 -4.41 8.71 -4.17
N LYS A 74 -5.12 8.40 -5.25
CA LYS A 74 -6.28 7.52 -5.20
C LYS A 74 -5.90 6.12 -4.72
N ILE A 75 -4.82 5.57 -5.29
CA ILE A 75 -4.37 4.22 -4.94
C ILE A 75 -3.79 4.18 -3.53
N ALA A 76 -2.98 5.17 -3.17
CA ALA A 76 -2.43 5.25 -1.82
C ALA A 76 -3.52 5.40 -0.77
N SER A 77 -4.54 6.21 -1.03
CA SER A 77 -5.67 6.38 -0.09
C SER A 77 -6.40 5.07 0.15
N LYS A 78 -6.61 4.28 -0.90
CA LYS A 78 -7.27 2.98 -0.76
C LYS A 78 -6.43 2.03 0.09
N LEU A 79 -5.13 1.95 -0.18
CA LEU A 79 -4.22 1.08 0.57
C LEU A 79 -4.08 1.50 2.02
N TYR A 80 -3.88 2.80 2.27
CA TYR A 80 -3.71 3.31 3.64
C TYR A 80 -5.00 3.21 4.44
N GLY A 81 -6.15 3.40 3.80
CA GLY A 81 -7.44 3.23 4.47
C GLY A 81 -7.63 1.83 4.98
N LEU A 82 -7.33 0.84 4.16
CA LEU A 82 -7.39 -0.57 4.56
C LEU A 82 -6.39 -0.86 5.68
N PHE A 83 -5.15 -0.40 5.53
CA PHE A 83 -4.12 -0.62 6.54
C PHE A 83 -4.54 -0.02 7.88
N LYS A 84 -4.91 1.25 7.89
CA LYS A 84 -5.21 1.98 9.12
C LYS A 84 -6.36 1.37 9.91
N GLY A 85 -7.47 1.09 9.22
CA GLY A 85 -8.63 0.50 9.87
C GLY A 85 -8.34 -0.88 10.44
N SER A 86 -7.69 -1.71 9.67
CA SER A 86 -7.36 -3.06 10.08
C SER A 86 -6.32 -3.10 11.21
N TYR A 87 -5.37 -2.17 11.17
CA TYR A 87 -4.33 -2.11 12.20
C TYR A 87 -4.90 -1.67 13.55
N VAL A 88 -5.79 -0.69 13.57
CA VAL A 88 -6.45 -0.27 14.81
C VAL A 88 -7.21 -1.44 15.42
N PHE A 89 -7.94 -2.19 14.60
CA PHE A 89 -8.65 -3.38 15.08
C PHE A 89 -7.70 -4.42 15.67
N TYR A 90 -6.56 -4.64 14.99
CA TYR A 90 -5.54 -5.57 15.48
C TYR A 90 -4.97 -5.14 16.82
N LEU A 91 -4.69 -3.86 16.99
CA LEU A 91 -4.16 -3.33 18.25
C LEU A 91 -5.17 -3.49 19.40
N GLU A 92 -6.45 -3.32 19.11
CA GLU A 92 -7.49 -3.40 20.10
C GLU A 92 -7.86 -4.83 20.50
N THR A 93 -7.84 -5.76 19.52
CA THR A 93 -8.38 -7.11 19.73
C THR A 93 -7.34 -8.21 19.66
N GLY A 94 -6.19 -7.97 19.05
CA GLY A 94 -5.20 -9.00 18.76
C GLY A 94 -5.52 -9.84 17.53
N TYR A 95 -6.64 -9.57 16.85
CA TYR A 95 -7.05 -10.31 15.65
C TYR A 95 -6.75 -9.52 14.39
N ILE A 96 -6.38 -10.24 13.32
CA ILE A 96 -6.18 -9.67 12.00
C ILE A 96 -7.42 -9.97 11.16
N ASP A 97 -8.13 -8.93 10.74
CA ASP A 97 -9.33 -9.06 9.92
C ASP A 97 -9.42 -7.92 8.93
N PHE A 98 -9.03 -8.17 7.69
CA PHE A 98 -9.05 -7.16 6.62
C PHE A 98 -10.43 -6.98 6.00
N LYS A 99 -11.34 -7.88 6.24
CA LYS A 99 -12.69 -7.82 5.65
C LYS A 99 -13.59 -6.81 6.33
N ARG A 100 -13.20 -6.35 7.51
CA ARG A 100 -13.98 -5.36 8.26
C ARG A 100 -13.88 -3.95 7.68
N SER A 101 -12.84 -3.69 6.94
CA SER A 101 -12.48 -2.34 6.46
C SER A 101 -13.28 -1.89 5.27
#